data_26e3bfe9e87c9545632e4af25a3374f3
#
_entry.id   26e3bfe9e87c9545632e4af25a3374f3
#
_cell.length_a   1.000
_cell.length_b   1.000
_cell.length_c   1.000
_cell.angle_alpha   90.00
_cell.angle_beta   90.00
_cell.angle_gamma   90.00
#
_symmetry.space_group_name_H-M   'P 1'
#
loop_
_entity.id
_entity.type
_entity.pdbx_description
1 polymer ?
#
loop_
_entity_poly.entity_id
_entity_poly.type
_entity_poly.pdbx_seq_one_letter_code
_entity_poly.pdbx_strand_id
1 'polypeptide(L)'
;MRHAEVSYVDSAGAPVKPEEVPLTAAGREQAAAARDALAGVELDLVVASDLPRTAETAAIVAPGHEVERWPELAEWRGGRLDAIPPDELETSFVGALQVKDEAQRFLGGESLGEALDRVHPALERLLARAWHTALAVLHGGVNRIVISYALSGDRTYFGTFEQAPACLNILDLGEDGWIVRTVNYVPYEPLHPARTTTMEHLWEQLKPFLDERQ
;
A
#
# COMPACT_ATOMS: atom_id res chain seq x y z
N MET A 1 -5.35 4.96 3.35
CA MET A 1 -4.21 4.52 4.18
C MET A 1 -3.55 3.27 3.63
N ARG A 2 -2.33 2.95 4.03
CA ARG A 2 -1.70 1.65 3.75
C ARG A 2 -2.11 0.62 4.82
N HIS A 3 -2.21 -0.66 4.45
CA HIS A 3 -2.35 -1.74 5.42
C HIS A 3 -1.19 -1.74 6.43
N ALA A 4 -1.41 -2.28 7.61
CA ALA A 4 -0.42 -2.39 8.67
C ALA A 4 0.64 -3.46 8.34
N GLU A 5 1.66 -3.59 9.19
CA GLU A 5 2.80 -4.46 8.96
C GLU A 5 2.43 -5.93 8.77
N VAL A 6 3.12 -6.55 7.84
CA VAL A 6 3.07 -7.97 7.51
C VAL A 6 4.47 -8.57 7.47
N SER A 7 4.56 -9.89 7.57
CA SER A 7 5.78 -10.63 7.28
C SER A 7 5.55 -11.61 6.13
N TYR A 8 6.40 -11.58 5.12
CA TYR A 8 6.35 -12.55 4.00
C TYR A 8 7.08 -13.87 4.32
N VAL A 9 7.47 -14.04 5.59
CA VAL A 9 7.99 -15.29 6.12
C VAL A 9 7.19 -15.67 7.37
N ASP A 10 6.92 -16.95 7.55
CA ASP A 10 6.23 -17.46 8.73
C ASP A 10 7.18 -17.60 9.95
N SER A 11 6.67 -18.10 11.07
CA SER A 11 7.46 -18.31 12.30
C SER A 11 8.53 -19.40 12.18
N ALA A 12 8.45 -20.24 11.16
CA ALA A 12 9.45 -21.25 10.84
C ALA A 12 10.46 -20.75 9.79
N GLY A 13 10.30 -19.49 9.32
CA GLY A 13 11.14 -18.91 8.30
C GLY A 13 10.77 -19.31 6.87
N ALA A 14 9.62 -19.95 6.63
CA ALA A 14 9.20 -20.30 5.29
C ALA A 14 8.46 -19.13 4.60
N PRO A 15 8.68 -18.91 3.28
CA PRO A 15 7.99 -17.87 2.54
C PRO A 15 6.46 -18.08 2.52
N VAL A 16 5.71 -17.02 2.79
CA VAL A 16 4.24 -16.98 2.70
C VAL A 16 3.85 -16.30 1.39
N LYS A 17 2.83 -16.85 0.71
CA LYS A 17 2.34 -16.24 -0.53
C LYS A 17 1.77 -14.85 -0.26
N PRO A 18 2.05 -13.86 -1.12
CA PRO A 18 1.59 -12.48 -0.93
C PRO A 18 0.07 -12.35 -0.74
N GLU A 19 -0.71 -13.27 -1.33
CA GLU A 19 -2.18 -13.30 -1.25
C GLU A 19 -2.70 -13.79 0.11
N GLU A 20 -1.87 -14.47 0.90
CA GLU A 20 -2.25 -15.14 2.15
C GLU A 20 -1.68 -14.47 3.39
N VAL A 21 -0.84 -13.43 3.22
CA VAL A 21 -0.09 -12.81 4.31
C VAL A 21 -1.01 -12.03 5.27
N PRO A 22 -1.07 -12.44 6.58
CA PRO A 22 -1.81 -11.72 7.61
C PRO A 22 -0.97 -10.59 8.23
N LEU A 23 -1.58 -9.77 9.08
CA LEU A 23 -0.86 -8.81 9.92
C LEU A 23 0.03 -9.52 10.95
N THR A 24 1.17 -8.90 11.25
CA THR A 24 1.98 -9.27 12.42
C THR A 24 1.33 -8.77 13.73
N ALA A 25 1.86 -9.16 14.89
CA ALA A 25 1.43 -8.58 16.17
C ALA A 25 1.68 -7.06 16.19
N ALA A 26 2.87 -6.63 15.74
CA ALA A 26 3.19 -5.21 15.60
C ALA A 26 2.25 -4.50 14.60
N GLY A 27 1.89 -5.16 13.49
CA GLY A 27 0.92 -4.64 12.54
C GLY A 27 -0.45 -4.36 13.17
N ARG A 28 -0.93 -5.24 14.06
CA ARG A 28 -2.19 -5.01 14.78
C ARG A 28 -2.11 -3.80 15.72
N GLU A 29 -0.98 -3.60 16.40
CA GLU A 29 -0.73 -2.43 17.24
C GLU A 29 -0.67 -1.14 16.40
N GLN A 30 -0.01 -1.18 15.25
CA GLN A 30 0.02 -0.07 14.29
C GLN A 30 -1.38 0.29 13.78
N ALA A 31 -2.19 -0.70 13.43
CA ALA A 31 -3.59 -0.50 13.01
C ALA A 31 -4.43 0.10 14.16
N ALA A 32 -4.21 -0.33 15.41
CA ALA A 32 -4.87 0.25 16.57
C ALA A 32 -4.49 1.72 16.78
N ALA A 33 -3.21 2.07 16.62
CA ALA A 33 -2.76 3.46 16.67
C ALA A 33 -3.39 4.33 15.57
N ALA A 34 -3.55 3.77 14.36
CA ALA A 34 -4.25 4.47 13.27
C ALA A 34 -5.74 4.66 13.58
N ARG A 35 -6.43 3.66 14.19
CA ARG A 35 -7.79 3.81 14.70
C ARG A 35 -7.89 4.96 15.70
N ASP A 36 -6.96 5.01 16.66
CA ASP A 36 -6.99 6.03 17.72
C ASP A 36 -6.72 7.43 17.14
N ALA A 37 -5.88 7.54 16.10
CA ALA A 37 -5.67 8.80 15.36
C ALA A 37 -6.91 9.24 14.57
N LEU A 38 -7.77 8.31 14.17
CA LEU A 38 -9.05 8.59 13.49
C LEU A 38 -10.23 8.70 14.45
N ALA A 39 -9.99 8.65 15.77
CA ALA A 39 -11.05 8.77 16.76
C ALA A 39 -11.81 10.10 16.57
N GLY A 40 -13.14 10.01 16.44
CA GLY A 40 -14.01 11.17 16.19
C GLY A 40 -14.18 11.55 14.72
N VAL A 41 -13.56 10.84 13.78
CA VAL A 41 -13.84 10.97 12.35
C VAL A 41 -15.05 10.09 12.02
N GLU A 42 -16.12 10.72 11.53
CA GLU A 42 -17.28 9.98 11.01
C GLU A 42 -16.96 9.43 9.62
N LEU A 43 -17.08 8.13 9.44
CA LEU A 43 -16.83 7.44 8.18
C LEU A 43 -18.16 7.01 7.55
N ASP A 44 -18.43 7.46 6.32
CA ASP A 44 -19.62 7.05 5.55
C ASP A 44 -19.36 5.78 4.73
N LEU A 45 -18.09 5.53 4.39
CA LEU A 45 -17.70 4.44 3.51
C LEU A 45 -16.33 3.91 3.92
N VAL A 46 -16.22 2.58 4.00
CA VAL A 46 -14.93 1.90 4.19
C VAL A 46 -14.72 0.92 3.04
N VAL A 47 -13.65 1.12 2.29
CA VAL A 47 -13.25 0.22 1.21
C VAL A 47 -11.87 -0.37 1.49
N ALA A 48 -11.64 -1.59 1.06
CA ALA A 48 -10.33 -2.24 1.12
C ALA A 48 -10.10 -3.06 -0.14
N SER A 49 -8.86 -3.40 -0.44
CA SER A 49 -8.62 -4.48 -1.42
C SER A 49 -9.14 -5.82 -0.87
N ASP A 50 -9.15 -6.84 -1.69
CA ASP A 50 -9.59 -8.20 -1.32
C ASP A 50 -8.52 -9.00 -0.55
N LEU A 51 -7.32 -8.44 -0.34
CA LEU A 51 -6.22 -9.13 0.34
C LEU A 51 -6.41 -9.16 1.86
N PRO A 52 -6.02 -10.25 2.56
CA PRO A 52 -6.25 -10.43 4.00
C PRO A 52 -5.73 -9.26 4.85
N ARG A 53 -4.54 -8.76 4.57
CA ARG A 53 -3.89 -7.68 5.32
C ARG A 53 -4.65 -6.36 5.29
N THR A 54 -5.27 -6.00 4.16
CA THR A 54 -6.09 -4.78 4.07
C THR A 54 -7.42 -4.94 4.79
N ALA A 55 -8.02 -6.12 4.68
CA ALA A 55 -9.25 -6.42 5.38
C ALA A 55 -9.09 -6.45 6.90
N GLU A 56 -8.03 -7.09 7.39
CA GLU A 56 -7.74 -7.13 8.83
C GLU A 56 -7.41 -5.71 9.34
N THR A 57 -6.63 -4.93 8.60
CA THR A 57 -6.37 -3.52 8.94
C THR A 57 -7.67 -2.72 9.00
N ALA A 58 -8.53 -2.84 7.99
CA ALA A 58 -9.80 -2.10 7.95
C ALA A 58 -10.72 -2.46 9.12
N ALA A 59 -10.81 -3.74 9.49
CA ALA A 59 -11.61 -4.20 10.62
C ALA A 59 -11.13 -3.65 11.97
N ILE A 60 -9.81 -3.45 12.13
CA ILE A 60 -9.22 -2.86 13.35
C ILE A 60 -9.42 -1.34 13.36
N VAL A 61 -9.21 -0.67 12.23
CA VAL A 61 -9.23 0.80 12.12
C VAL A 61 -10.65 1.36 12.16
N ALA A 62 -11.61 0.67 11.54
CA ALA A 62 -13.01 1.08 11.45
C ALA A 62 -13.95 0.00 12.02
N PRO A 63 -13.88 -0.29 13.34
CA PRO A 63 -14.69 -1.34 13.94
C PRO A 63 -16.18 -1.01 13.82
N GLY A 64 -16.97 -2.01 13.43
CA GLY A 64 -18.42 -1.87 13.26
C GLY A 64 -18.88 -1.33 11.90
N HIS A 65 -17.95 -0.93 11.01
CA HIS A 65 -18.29 -0.57 9.63
C HIS A 65 -18.28 -1.80 8.73
N GLU A 66 -19.20 -1.82 7.77
CA GLU A 66 -19.11 -2.74 6.64
C GLU A 66 -17.93 -2.35 5.75
N VAL A 67 -17.07 -3.32 5.43
CA VAL A 67 -15.90 -3.11 4.59
C VAL A 67 -16.16 -3.68 3.19
N GLU A 68 -16.30 -2.81 2.22
CA GLU A 68 -16.41 -3.22 0.83
C GLU A 68 -15.05 -3.69 0.29
N ARG A 69 -15.05 -4.88 -0.34
CA ARG A 69 -13.85 -5.49 -0.91
C ARG A 69 -13.76 -5.25 -2.40
N TRP A 70 -12.71 -4.57 -2.84
CA TRP A 70 -12.50 -4.19 -4.23
C TRP A 70 -11.19 -4.80 -4.77
N PRO A 71 -11.24 -5.91 -5.54
CA PRO A 71 -10.06 -6.58 -6.09
C PRO A 71 -9.20 -5.66 -6.97
N GLU A 72 -9.80 -4.67 -7.62
CA GLU A 72 -9.11 -3.69 -8.45
C GLU A 72 -8.14 -2.81 -7.65
N LEU A 73 -8.30 -2.74 -6.33
CA LEU A 73 -7.43 -2.01 -5.42
C LEU A 73 -6.35 -2.88 -4.77
N ALA A 74 -6.18 -4.14 -5.23
CA ALA A 74 -5.11 -5.01 -4.78
C ALA A 74 -3.72 -4.42 -5.09
N GLU A 75 -2.68 -4.82 -4.33
CA GLU A 75 -1.32 -4.35 -4.56
C GLU A 75 -0.82 -4.67 -5.97
N TRP A 76 0.14 -3.92 -6.41
CA TRP A 76 0.84 -4.11 -7.65
C TRP A 76 1.44 -5.53 -7.69
N ARG A 77 1.14 -6.28 -8.73
CA ARG A 77 1.49 -7.69 -8.82
C ARG A 77 2.94 -7.85 -9.24
N GLY A 78 3.77 -8.37 -8.32
CA GLY A 78 5.14 -8.75 -8.63
C GLY A 78 5.21 -9.97 -9.55
N GLY A 79 6.28 -10.06 -10.33
CA GLY A 79 6.66 -11.25 -11.08
C GLY A 79 7.43 -12.26 -10.22
N ARG A 80 8.13 -13.14 -10.89
CA ARG A 80 8.97 -14.14 -10.26
C ARG A 80 10.35 -13.56 -9.96
N LEU A 81 10.74 -13.55 -8.69
CA LEU A 81 12.06 -13.03 -8.27
C LEU A 81 13.22 -13.87 -8.84
N ASP A 82 13.00 -15.18 -9.06
CA ASP A 82 13.99 -16.07 -9.68
C ASP A 82 14.21 -15.82 -11.18
N ALA A 83 13.40 -14.97 -11.80
CA ALA A 83 13.61 -14.50 -13.18
C ALA A 83 14.49 -13.25 -13.28
N ILE A 84 14.82 -12.62 -12.13
CA ILE A 84 15.71 -11.45 -12.06
C ILE A 84 17.14 -11.93 -11.82
N PRO A 85 18.16 -11.42 -12.56
CA PRO A 85 19.54 -11.77 -12.32
C PRO A 85 19.94 -11.52 -10.85
N PRO A 86 20.69 -12.44 -10.20
CA PRO A 86 21.02 -12.32 -8.77
C PRO A 86 21.75 -11.03 -8.41
N ASP A 87 22.61 -10.53 -9.28
CA ASP A 87 23.35 -9.29 -9.10
C ASP A 87 22.51 -8.01 -9.27
N GLU A 88 21.33 -8.12 -9.88
CA GLU A 88 20.38 -7.03 -10.07
C GLU A 88 19.21 -7.09 -9.07
N LEU A 89 19.05 -8.19 -8.34
CA LEU A 89 17.85 -8.49 -7.55
C LEU A 89 17.60 -7.47 -6.43
N GLU A 90 18.64 -7.12 -5.66
CA GLU A 90 18.54 -6.13 -4.59
C GLU A 90 18.13 -4.75 -5.13
N THR A 91 18.84 -4.27 -6.15
CA THR A 91 18.55 -2.95 -6.76
C THR A 91 17.16 -2.92 -7.38
N SER A 92 16.76 -4.00 -8.06
CA SER A 92 15.43 -4.13 -8.66
C SER A 92 14.33 -4.17 -7.61
N PHE A 93 14.57 -4.86 -6.49
CA PHE A 93 13.60 -4.98 -5.41
C PHE A 93 13.42 -3.65 -4.64
N VAL A 94 14.51 -3.06 -4.20
CA VAL A 94 14.50 -1.79 -3.44
C VAL A 94 13.95 -0.65 -4.29
N GLY A 95 14.31 -0.59 -5.57
CA GLY A 95 13.84 0.41 -6.53
C GLY A 95 12.48 0.11 -7.18
N ALA A 96 11.84 -1.01 -6.86
CA ALA A 96 10.68 -1.53 -7.59
C ALA A 96 9.50 -0.55 -7.74
N LEU A 97 9.31 0.34 -6.77
CA LEU A 97 8.25 1.36 -6.80
C LEU A 97 8.69 2.70 -7.40
N GLN A 98 9.96 2.84 -7.82
CA GLN A 98 10.50 4.07 -8.40
C GLN A 98 10.44 4.05 -9.94
N VAL A 99 9.37 3.52 -10.49
CA VAL A 99 9.15 3.48 -11.95
C VAL A 99 8.82 4.88 -12.49
N LYS A 100 9.15 5.10 -13.77
CA LYS A 100 8.95 6.39 -14.45
C LYS A 100 8.20 6.26 -15.78
N ASP A 101 8.03 5.04 -16.26
CA ASP A 101 7.41 4.74 -17.54
C ASP A 101 6.34 3.68 -17.37
N GLU A 102 5.21 3.83 -18.06
CA GLU A 102 4.07 2.91 -17.96
C GLU A 102 4.40 1.47 -18.40
N ALA A 103 5.42 1.28 -19.24
CA ALA A 103 5.89 -0.04 -19.66
C ALA A 103 6.75 -0.73 -18.60
N GLN A 104 7.29 0.02 -17.62
CA GLN A 104 8.09 -0.58 -16.54
C GLN A 104 7.25 -1.51 -15.68
N ARG A 105 7.82 -2.67 -15.34
CA ARG A 105 7.15 -3.73 -14.60
C ARG A 105 7.64 -3.83 -13.17
N PHE A 106 6.70 -3.99 -12.25
CA PHE A 106 7.00 -4.24 -10.84
C PHE A 106 7.58 -5.65 -10.69
N LEU A 107 8.90 -5.74 -10.45
CA LEU A 107 9.62 -7.02 -10.31
C LEU A 107 9.32 -8.02 -11.45
N GLY A 108 9.21 -7.54 -12.68
CA GLY A 108 8.88 -8.36 -13.84
C GLY A 108 7.42 -8.80 -13.97
N GLY A 109 6.54 -8.36 -13.09
CA GLY A 109 5.10 -8.67 -13.10
C GLY A 109 4.26 -7.64 -13.83
N GLU A 110 3.23 -7.09 -13.15
CA GLU A 110 2.32 -6.07 -13.67
C GLU A 110 3.08 -4.79 -14.04
N SER A 111 2.79 -4.18 -15.17
CA SER A 111 3.38 -2.89 -15.53
C SER A 111 2.67 -1.73 -14.82
N LEU A 112 3.31 -0.55 -14.79
CA LEU A 112 2.66 0.65 -14.28
C LEU A 112 1.37 0.94 -15.04
N GLY A 113 1.38 0.84 -16.39
CA GLY A 113 0.20 1.06 -17.22
C GLY A 113 -0.94 0.11 -16.86
N GLU A 114 -0.67 -1.18 -16.70
CA GLU A 114 -1.66 -2.18 -16.28
C GLU A 114 -2.23 -1.86 -14.89
N ALA A 115 -1.40 -1.40 -13.95
CA ALA A 115 -1.83 -0.99 -12.62
C ALA A 115 -2.71 0.27 -12.67
N LEU A 116 -2.34 1.28 -13.48
CA LEU A 116 -3.13 2.50 -13.70
C LEU A 116 -4.49 2.17 -14.32
N ASP A 117 -4.54 1.29 -15.34
CA ASP A 117 -5.77 0.87 -16.01
C ASP A 117 -6.76 0.17 -15.08
N ARG A 118 -6.27 -0.42 -14.01
CA ARG A 118 -7.07 -1.08 -12.98
C ARG A 118 -7.50 -0.12 -11.86
N VAL A 119 -6.58 0.70 -11.37
CA VAL A 119 -6.78 1.54 -10.18
C VAL A 119 -7.57 2.81 -10.49
N HIS A 120 -7.30 3.49 -11.62
CA HIS A 120 -7.98 4.74 -11.96
C HIS A 120 -9.49 4.56 -12.09
N PRO A 121 -10.04 3.58 -12.86
CA PRO A 121 -11.49 3.38 -12.92
C PRO A 121 -12.09 3.00 -11.56
N ALA A 122 -11.36 2.28 -10.70
CA ALA A 122 -11.83 1.99 -9.34
C ALA A 122 -11.89 3.26 -8.49
N LEU A 123 -10.90 4.14 -8.61
CA LEU A 123 -10.90 5.44 -7.92
C LEU A 123 -12.06 6.32 -8.42
N GLU A 124 -12.26 6.44 -9.74
CA GLU A 124 -13.37 7.20 -10.32
C GLU A 124 -14.72 6.65 -9.84
N ARG A 125 -14.89 5.33 -9.78
CA ARG A 125 -16.09 4.69 -9.22
C ARG A 125 -16.30 5.05 -7.75
N LEU A 126 -15.23 5.11 -6.95
CA LEU A 126 -15.28 5.55 -5.55
C LEU A 126 -15.75 7.00 -5.45
N LEU A 127 -15.16 7.88 -6.25
CA LEU A 127 -15.46 9.33 -6.25
C LEU A 127 -16.85 9.65 -6.77
N ALA A 128 -17.43 8.81 -7.63
CA ALA A 128 -18.81 8.98 -8.14
C ALA A 128 -19.89 8.62 -7.11
N ARG A 129 -19.52 8.08 -5.93
CA ARG A 129 -20.47 7.70 -4.88
C ARG A 129 -20.74 8.87 -3.93
N ALA A 130 -21.92 8.84 -3.31
CA ALA A 130 -22.28 9.78 -2.25
C ALA A 130 -21.63 9.38 -0.94
N TRP A 131 -20.66 10.13 -0.48
CA TRP A 131 -20.03 10.06 0.86
C TRP A 131 -19.42 11.43 1.19
N HIS A 132 -19.26 11.73 2.46
CA HIS A 132 -18.51 12.89 2.93
C HIS A 132 -17.09 12.50 3.33
N THR A 133 -16.95 11.37 4.02
CA THR A 133 -15.63 10.84 4.41
C THR A 133 -15.56 9.35 4.08
N ALA A 134 -14.61 8.97 3.23
CA ALA A 134 -14.32 7.60 2.88
C ALA A 134 -12.95 7.15 3.40
N LEU A 135 -12.86 5.98 4.01
CA LEU A 135 -11.62 5.32 4.36
C LEU A 135 -11.30 4.25 3.32
N ALA A 136 -10.18 4.41 2.62
CA ALA A 136 -9.64 3.37 1.73
C ALA A 136 -8.39 2.74 2.35
N VAL A 137 -8.44 1.43 2.64
CA VAL A 137 -7.31 0.67 3.17
C VAL A 137 -6.64 -0.10 2.03
N LEU A 138 -5.49 0.38 1.61
CA LEU A 138 -4.82 0.00 0.38
C LEU A 138 -3.38 -0.46 0.64
N HIS A 139 -2.52 -0.32 -0.36
CA HIS A 139 -1.14 -0.82 -0.41
C HIS A 139 -0.15 0.29 -0.77
N GLY A 140 1.13 -0.01 -0.65
CA GLY A 140 2.20 0.96 -0.90
C GLY A 140 2.22 1.49 -2.33
N GLY A 141 2.13 0.62 -3.32
CA GLY A 141 2.10 0.99 -4.74
C GLY A 141 0.79 1.69 -5.12
N VAL A 142 -0.35 1.13 -4.71
CA VAL A 142 -1.67 1.70 -5.02
C VAL A 142 -1.89 3.06 -4.37
N ASN A 143 -1.43 3.28 -3.13
CA ASN A 143 -1.49 4.62 -2.52
C ASN A 143 -0.69 5.66 -3.31
N ARG A 144 0.48 5.27 -3.85
CA ARG A 144 1.26 6.16 -4.71
C ARG A 144 0.50 6.53 -5.98
N ILE A 145 -0.21 5.58 -6.60
CA ILE A 145 -1.08 5.86 -7.75
C ILE A 145 -2.18 6.86 -7.37
N VAL A 146 -2.89 6.64 -6.27
CA VAL A 146 -3.97 7.54 -5.80
C VAL A 146 -3.46 8.94 -5.48
N ILE A 147 -2.34 9.05 -4.76
CA ILE A 147 -1.72 10.35 -4.43
C ILE A 147 -1.24 11.05 -5.71
N SER A 148 -0.63 10.32 -6.63
CA SER A 148 -0.18 10.87 -7.91
C SER A 148 -1.34 11.42 -8.73
N TYR A 149 -2.45 10.69 -8.81
CA TYR A 149 -3.66 11.15 -9.46
C TYR A 149 -4.22 12.44 -8.81
N ALA A 150 -4.24 12.49 -7.47
CA ALA A 150 -4.69 13.70 -6.76
C ALA A 150 -3.78 14.92 -7.02
N LEU A 151 -2.50 14.71 -7.29
CA LEU A 151 -1.53 15.78 -7.57
C LEU A 151 -1.53 16.23 -9.03
N SER A 152 -1.72 15.32 -9.97
CA SER A 152 -1.56 15.60 -11.42
C SER A 152 -2.87 15.68 -12.17
N GLY A 153 -3.92 14.99 -11.72
CA GLY A 153 -5.19 14.86 -12.43
C GLY A 153 -5.14 13.92 -13.66
N ASP A 154 -4.01 13.22 -13.85
CA ASP A 154 -3.76 12.38 -15.01
C ASP A 154 -3.06 11.06 -14.66
N ARG A 155 -2.40 10.42 -15.63
CA ARG A 155 -1.67 9.16 -15.48
C ARG A 155 -0.22 9.32 -14.99
N THR A 156 0.18 10.53 -14.60
CA THR A 156 1.52 10.74 -14.03
C THR A 156 1.67 9.96 -12.72
N TYR A 157 2.82 9.33 -12.54
CA TYR A 157 3.13 8.55 -11.34
C TYR A 157 4.34 9.10 -10.62
N PHE A 158 4.21 9.30 -9.31
CA PHE A 158 5.27 9.72 -8.41
C PHE A 158 5.63 8.58 -7.44
N GLY A 159 6.70 7.86 -7.72
CA GLY A 159 7.14 6.71 -6.92
C GLY A 159 7.90 7.04 -5.65
N THR A 160 8.28 8.31 -5.47
CA THR A 160 9.21 8.75 -4.41
C THR A 160 8.57 9.02 -3.04
N PHE A 161 7.26 8.87 -2.90
CA PHE A 161 6.60 8.96 -1.61
C PHE A 161 6.86 7.70 -0.78
N GLU A 162 7.35 7.87 0.45
CA GLU A 162 7.32 6.74 1.39
C GLU A 162 5.88 6.44 1.81
N GLN A 163 5.59 5.19 2.04
CA GLN A 163 4.33 4.70 2.54
C GLN A 163 4.63 3.65 3.62
N ALA A 164 4.80 4.10 4.87
CA ALA A 164 5.02 3.22 6.01
C ALA A 164 3.78 2.34 6.30
N PRO A 165 3.93 1.18 6.96
CA PRO A 165 2.78 0.39 7.41
C PRO A 165 1.79 1.23 8.22
N ALA A 166 0.50 1.04 8.05
CA ALA A 166 -0.60 1.77 8.70
C ALA A 166 -0.54 3.31 8.57
N CYS A 167 0.26 3.88 7.66
CA CYS A 167 0.30 5.31 7.45
C CYS A 167 -1.04 5.84 6.90
N LEU A 168 -1.37 7.08 7.30
CA LEU A 168 -2.51 7.82 6.82
C LEU A 168 -2.09 8.80 5.74
N ASN A 169 -2.87 8.87 4.66
CA ASN A 169 -2.81 9.92 3.66
C ASN A 169 -4.17 10.61 3.67
N ILE A 170 -4.21 11.94 3.77
CA ILE A 170 -5.44 12.73 3.83
C ILE A 170 -5.54 13.55 2.56
N LEU A 171 -6.58 13.31 1.80
CA LEU A 171 -6.85 13.92 0.52
C LEU A 171 -8.27 14.49 0.55
N ASP A 172 -8.43 15.78 0.32
CA ASP A 172 -9.74 16.41 0.17
C ASP A 172 -10.04 16.60 -1.32
N LEU A 173 -11.28 16.38 -1.70
CA LEU A 173 -11.78 16.70 -3.04
C LEU A 173 -12.92 17.70 -2.91
N GLY A 174 -12.74 18.89 -3.49
CA GLY A 174 -13.73 19.95 -3.56
C GLY A 174 -14.07 20.32 -5.01
N GLU A 175 -14.86 21.37 -5.19
CA GLU A 175 -15.25 21.89 -6.51
C GLU A 175 -14.03 22.34 -7.33
N ASP A 176 -12.99 22.87 -6.66
CA ASP A 176 -11.75 23.34 -7.29
C ASP A 176 -10.69 22.24 -7.48
N GLY A 177 -11.02 20.97 -7.19
CA GLY A 177 -10.13 19.82 -7.34
C GLY A 177 -9.59 19.29 -6.03
N TRP A 178 -8.43 18.64 -6.10
CA TRP A 178 -7.81 17.95 -4.98
C TRP A 178 -6.95 18.86 -4.10
N ILE A 179 -6.99 18.62 -2.78
CA ILE A 179 -6.03 19.15 -1.82
C ILE A 179 -5.38 17.97 -1.10
N VAL A 180 -4.08 17.79 -1.27
CA VAL A 180 -3.31 16.80 -0.53
C VAL A 180 -2.91 17.42 0.81
N ARG A 181 -3.58 17.03 1.90
CA ARG A 181 -3.35 17.54 3.26
C ARG A 181 -2.16 16.90 3.93
N THR A 182 -2.04 15.58 3.75
CA THR A 182 -1.05 14.80 4.48
C THR A 182 -0.67 13.58 3.65
N VAL A 183 0.62 13.28 3.62
CA VAL A 183 1.17 12.06 3.02
C VAL A 183 2.03 11.37 4.06
N ASN A 184 1.85 10.06 4.21
CA ASN A 184 2.65 9.20 5.06
C ASN A 184 2.69 9.62 6.54
N TYR A 185 1.56 10.06 7.12
CA TYR A 185 1.49 10.27 8.56
C TYR A 185 1.43 8.92 9.28
N VAL A 186 2.38 8.67 10.17
CA VAL A 186 2.54 7.41 10.92
C VAL A 186 2.16 7.64 12.38
N PRO A 187 0.95 7.23 12.83
CA PRO A 187 0.44 7.55 14.16
C PRO A 187 1.29 7.00 15.31
N TYR A 188 1.91 5.85 15.11
CA TYR A 188 2.74 5.18 16.13
C TYR A 188 4.20 5.66 16.13
N GLU A 189 4.65 6.36 15.08
CA GLU A 189 6.03 6.85 14.94
C GLU A 189 6.11 8.14 14.08
N PRO A 190 5.50 9.25 14.52
CA PRO A 190 5.30 10.42 13.67
C PRO A 190 6.59 11.15 13.25
N LEU A 191 7.71 10.89 13.92
CA LEU A 191 9.00 11.53 13.61
C LEU A 191 9.87 10.73 12.63
N HIS A 192 9.45 9.53 12.23
CA HIS A 192 10.18 8.66 11.30
C HIS A 192 11.69 8.55 11.61
N PRO A 193 12.11 8.08 12.79
CA PRO A 193 13.51 8.04 13.17
C PRO A 193 14.33 7.08 12.29
N ALA A 194 13.72 6.02 11.78
CA ALA A 194 14.33 5.13 10.80
C ALA A 194 14.47 5.81 9.44
N ARG A 195 15.64 5.68 8.82
CA ARG A 195 15.91 6.22 7.49
C ARG A 195 15.74 5.20 6.38
N THR A 196 15.53 3.93 6.73
CA THR A 196 15.26 2.84 5.79
C THR A 196 13.85 2.93 5.26
N THR A 197 13.70 2.73 3.96
CA THR A 197 12.40 2.62 3.30
C THR A 197 11.74 1.28 3.61
N THR A 198 10.44 1.19 3.38
CA THR A 198 9.73 -0.10 3.52
C THR A 198 10.28 -1.17 2.58
N MET A 199 10.71 -0.81 1.36
CA MET A 199 11.27 -1.79 0.42
C MET A 199 12.63 -2.30 0.86
N GLU A 200 13.48 -1.45 1.44
CA GLU A 200 14.74 -1.88 2.08
C GLU A 200 14.47 -2.82 3.27
N HIS A 201 13.50 -2.49 4.12
CA HIS A 201 13.12 -3.34 5.24
C HIS A 201 12.60 -4.72 4.79
N LEU A 202 11.76 -4.76 3.75
CA LEU A 202 11.27 -6.02 3.16
C LEU A 202 12.40 -6.81 2.48
N TRP A 203 13.37 -6.14 1.89
CA TRP A 203 14.55 -6.78 1.32
C TRP A 203 15.36 -7.51 2.39
N GLU A 204 15.64 -6.86 3.50
CA GLU A 204 16.37 -7.48 4.62
C GLU A 204 15.65 -8.71 5.19
N GLN A 205 14.33 -8.74 5.14
CA GLN A 205 13.55 -9.93 5.54
C GLN A 205 13.68 -11.09 4.53
N LEU A 206 13.76 -10.79 3.24
CA LEU A 206 13.76 -11.79 2.17
C LEU A 206 15.16 -12.32 1.83
N LYS A 207 16.20 -11.49 1.97
CA LYS A 207 17.58 -11.78 1.61
C LYS A 207 18.10 -13.13 2.13
N PRO A 208 17.92 -13.52 3.41
CA PRO A 208 18.41 -14.79 3.92
C PRO A 208 17.89 -16.02 3.15
N PHE A 209 16.64 -15.95 2.66
CA PHE A 209 16.02 -17.07 1.92
C PHE A 209 16.44 -17.13 0.45
N LEU A 210 16.96 -16.04 -0.09
CA LEU A 210 17.46 -15.99 -1.45
C LEU A 210 18.90 -16.50 -1.49
N ASP A 211 19.71 -16.23 -0.46
CA ASP A 211 21.09 -16.70 -0.33
C ASP A 211 21.18 -18.23 -0.13
N GLU A 212 20.19 -18.85 0.53
CA GLU A 212 20.13 -20.32 0.72
C GLU A 212 19.79 -21.09 -0.57
N ARG A 213 19.38 -20.41 -1.64
CA ARG A 213 19.01 -21.02 -2.93
C ARG A 213 20.12 -20.97 -3.98
N GLN A 214 21.25 -20.35 -3.66
CA GLN A 214 22.49 -20.34 -4.48
C GLN A 214 23.43 -21.45 -4.04
#